data_fee84a04f70836b9011ab8d10c610b7c
#
_entry.id   fee84a04f70836b9011ab8d10c610b7c
#
_cell.length_a   1.000
_cell.length_b   1.000
_cell.length_c   1.000
_cell.angle_alpha   90.00
_cell.angle_beta   90.00
_cell.angle_gamma   90.00
#
_symmetry.space_group_name_H-M   'P 1'
#
loop_
_entity.id
_entity.type
_entity.pdbx_description
1 polymer ?
#
loop_
_entity_poly.entity_id
_entity_poly.type
_entity_poly.pdbx_seq_one_letter_code
_entity_poly.pdbx_strand_id
1 'polypeptide(L)'
;MLLERMPLTVNGKLDRQALPQPDASLSQQAYRAPGSELEQRIAAIWAEILGVERVGLDDNFFELGGHSLLLLMLKERIGDTCQATLSISQLMTHASVAEQAACIEGQARESLLVPLNGRREGSPLFMFHPSFGSVHCYKTLAMALRDRHPVKGVVCRALLGAGREVPEWDDMVAEYAEQLLQEHPEGAFNLAGWSLGGNLAMDVAARLEQRGRQVAFVGWIDAPAPVRVEAFWNEIGPTPEAVPNLSVGEMRVELLGVMFPERAEHIERAWSSICSATTDDEQRWTRMSDWAEAEIGAEFATLRSEIAQSNELEVSWELKQILDERLKAMDYPRLTAKVSLWWAARSTNAIQRSAVERSMAEAIGAERVEPVRVLDTRHDKIIDHPEFVQSFRAALERAGR
;
A
#
# COMPACT_ATOMS: atom_id res chain seq x y z
N MET A 1 -17.17 -15.33 -10.86
CA MET A 1 -17.46 -16.36 -11.89
C MET A 1 -16.41 -17.45 -11.76
N LEU A 2 -16.83 -18.72 -11.71
CA LEU A 2 -15.91 -19.87 -11.78
C LEU A 2 -15.93 -20.39 -13.20
N LEU A 3 -14.77 -20.52 -13.83
CA LEU A 3 -14.63 -21.13 -15.14
C LEU A 3 -14.31 -22.61 -14.95
N GLU A 4 -15.04 -23.49 -15.62
CA GLU A 4 -14.75 -24.93 -15.60
C GLU A 4 -13.39 -25.25 -16.26
N ARG A 5 -12.95 -24.39 -17.19
CA ARG A 5 -11.66 -24.52 -17.86
C ARG A 5 -11.18 -23.15 -18.33
N MET A 6 -9.88 -22.87 -18.17
CA MET A 6 -9.27 -21.66 -18.72
C MET A 6 -9.20 -21.75 -20.25
N PRO A 7 -9.69 -20.74 -20.98
CA PRO A 7 -9.57 -20.70 -22.44
C PRO A 7 -8.11 -20.54 -22.84
N LEU A 8 -7.66 -21.39 -23.78
CA LEU A 8 -6.30 -21.37 -24.29
C LEU A 8 -6.32 -21.11 -25.81
N THR A 9 -5.35 -20.34 -26.27
CA THR A 9 -5.07 -20.19 -27.72
C THR A 9 -4.62 -21.50 -28.31
N VAL A 10 -4.58 -21.60 -29.63
CA VAL A 10 -4.08 -22.78 -30.38
C VAL A 10 -2.64 -23.17 -30.01
N ASN A 11 -1.87 -22.24 -29.43
CA ASN A 11 -0.50 -22.45 -28.97
C ASN A 11 -0.42 -22.75 -27.46
N GLY A 12 -1.53 -23.04 -26.78
CA GLY A 12 -1.57 -23.40 -25.35
C GLY A 12 -1.37 -22.23 -24.40
N LYS A 13 -1.38 -20.98 -24.88
CA LYS A 13 -1.32 -19.78 -24.02
C LYS A 13 -2.72 -19.34 -23.64
N LEU A 14 -2.85 -18.65 -22.48
CA LEU A 14 -4.13 -18.09 -22.03
C LEU A 14 -4.73 -17.16 -23.10
N ASP A 15 -5.95 -17.49 -23.55
CA ASP A 15 -6.72 -16.63 -24.44
C ASP A 15 -7.54 -15.61 -23.63
N ARG A 16 -6.97 -14.42 -23.48
CA ARG A 16 -7.62 -13.34 -22.70
C ARG A 16 -8.87 -12.80 -23.38
N GLN A 17 -8.97 -12.89 -24.72
CA GLN A 17 -10.13 -12.41 -25.46
C GLN A 17 -11.32 -13.35 -25.36
N ALA A 18 -11.06 -14.64 -25.13
CA ALA A 18 -12.09 -15.64 -24.91
C ALA A 18 -12.54 -15.74 -23.44
N LEU A 19 -11.97 -14.95 -22.53
CA LEU A 19 -12.47 -14.83 -21.16
C LEU A 19 -13.84 -14.13 -21.18
N PRO A 20 -14.86 -14.69 -20.49
CA PRO A 20 -16.13 -13.99 -20.35
C PRO A 20 -15.91 -12.67 -19.61
N GLN A 21 -16.63 -11.64 -20.00
CA GLN A 21 -16.58 -10.37 -19.27
C GLN A 21 -16.95 -10.59 -17.80
N PRO A 22 -16.25 -9.94 -16.84
CA PRO A 22 -16.63 -10.00 -15.45
C PRO A 22 -18.09 -9.56 -15.28
N ASP A 23 -18.88 -10.37 -14.59
CA ASP A 23 -20.24 -9.96 -14.24
C ASP A 23 -20.17 -8.90 -13.13
N ALA A 24 -20.23 -7.64 -13.52
CA ALA A 24 -20.19 -6.50 -12.62
C ALA A 24 -21.33 -6.51 -11.59
N SER A 25 -22.40 -7.28 -11.85
CA SER A 25 -23.55 -7.38 -10.93
C SER A 25 -23.23 -8.16 -9.67
N LEU A 26 -22.19 -9.00 -9.67
CA LEU A 26 -21.82 -9.84 -8.52
C LEU A 26 -20.99 -9.12 -7.45
N SER A 27 -20.48 -7.93 -7.71
CA SER A 27 -19.71 -7.12 -6.76
C SER A 27 -20.49 -5.89 -6.24
N GLN A 28 -21.71 -5.64 -6.70
CA GLN A 28 -22.46 -4.47 -6.28
C GLN A 28 -22.98 -4.65 -4.85
N GLN A 29 -22.50 -3.80 -3.94
CA GLN A 29 -23.24 -3.41 -2.75
C GLN A 29 -24.63 -2.92 -3.17
N ALA A 30 -25.62 -2.98 -2.26
CA ALA A 30 -26.94 -2.45 -2.57
C ALA A 30 -26.82 -1.03 -3.15
N TYR A 31 -27.15 -0.88 -4.41
CA TYR A 31 -27.01 0.39 -5.15
C TYR A 31 -27.69 1.52 -4.37
N ARG A 32 -26.92 2.54 -4.02
CA ARG A 32 -27.38 3.79 -3.45
C ARG A 32 -27.15 4.91 -4.46
N ALA A 33 -28.22 5.54 -4.92
CA ALA A 33 -28.11 6.61 -5.90
C ALA A 33 -27.42 7.86 -5.31
N PRO A 34 -26.57 8.56 -6.09
CA PRO A 34 -26.04 9.87 -5.72
C PRO A 34 -27.18 10.86 -5.49
N GLY A 35 -27.16 11.56 -4.33
CA GLY A 35 -28.25 12.43 -3.89
C GLY A 35 -28.02 13.90 -4.22
N SER A 36 -26.82 14.43 -3.94
CA SER A 36 -26.48 15.84 -4.20
C SER A 36 -26.07 16.06 -5.68
N GLU A 37 -26.12 17.32 -6.11
CA GLU A 37 -25.66 17.70 -7.46
C GLU A 37 -24.18 17.37 -7.66
N LEU A 38 -23.34 17.58 -6.64
CA LEU A 38 -21.91 17.25 -6.70
C LEU A 38 -21.69 15.74 -6.81
N GLU A 39 -22.40 14.94 -6.00
CA GLU A 39 -22.32 13.47 -6.07
C GLU A 39 -22.74 12.94 -7.45
N GLN A 40 -23.81 13.51 -8.03
CA GLN A 40 -24.28 13.14 -9.37
C GLN A 40 -23.25 13.47 -10.45
N ARG A 41 -22.58 14.63 -10.35
CA ARG A 41 -21.51 15.01 -11.28
C ARG A 41 -20.31 14.07 -11.16
N ILE A 42 -19.86 13.77 -9.96
CA ILE A 42 -18.74 12.84 -9.74
C ILE A 42 -19.08 11.45 -10.27
N ALA A 43 -20.28 10.93 -9.97
CA ALA A 43 -20.72 9.63 -10.45
C ALA A 43 -20.81 9.56 -11.99
N ALA A 44 -21.24 10.65 -12.65
CA ALA A 44 -21.26 10.73 -14.11
C ALA A 44 -19.85 10.71 -14.70
N ILE A 45 -18.89 11.43 -14.09
CA ILE A 45 -17.47 11.40 -14.49
C ILE A 45 -16.92 9.98 -14.36
N TRP A 46 -17.20 9.31 -13.25
CA TRP A 46 -16.76 7.92 -13.04
C TRP A 46 -17.34 6.98 -14.10
N ALA A 47 -18.66 7.08 -14.36
CA ALA A 47 -19.32 6.22 -15.33
C ALA A 47 -18.69 6.36 -16.73
N GLU A 48 -18.36 7.59 -17.13
CA GLU A 48 -17.69 7.89 -18.41
C GLU A 48 -16.27 7.28 -18.44
N ILE A 49 -15.45 7.52 -17.39
CA ILE A 49 -14.05 7.09 -17.33
C ILE A 49 -13.94 5.56 -17.22
N LEU A 50 -14.81 4.93 -16.42
CA LEU A 50 -14.80 3.49 -16.19
C LEU A 50 -15.53 2.70 -17.28
N GLY A 51 -16.31 3.37 -18.14
CA GLY A 51 -17.11 2.71 -19.16
C GLY A 51 -18.26 1.88 -18.60
N VAL A 52 -18.82 2.25 -17.45
CA VAL A 52 -19.91 1.54 -16.77
C VAL A 52 -21.24 2.30 -16.95
N GLU A 53 -22.37 1.59 -16.93
CA GLU A 53 -23.69 2.19 -17.15
C GLU A 53 -24.09 3.17 -16.03
N ARG A 54 -23.72 2.85 -14.79
CA ARG A 54 -24.03 3.67 -13.60
C ARG A 54 -23.04 3.43 -12.49
N VAL A 55 -22.90 4.42 -11.60
CA VAL A 55 -22.07 4.40 -10.41
C VAL A 55 -22.92 4.73 -9.20
N GLY A 56 -22.85 3.92 -8.16
CA GLY A 56 -23.50 4.14 -6.88
C GLY A 56 -22.67 5.04 -5.97
N LEU A 57 -23.32 5.63 -4.99
CA LEU A 57 -22.70 6.56 -4.04
C LEU A 57 -21.56 5.94 -3.25
N ASP A 58 -21.70 4.66 -2.89
CA ASP A 58 -20.74 3.90 -2.07
C ASP A 58 -19.86 2.95 -2.89
N ASP A 59 -19.98 2.96 -4.22
CA ASP A 59 -19.15 2.11 -5.07
C ASP A 59 -17.68 2.52 -4.94
N ASN A 60 -16.79 1.52 -4.95
CA ASN A 60 -15.37 1.77 -4.90
C ASN A 60 -14.78 1.88 -6.32
N PHE A 61 -14.09 2.99 -6.61
CA PHE A 61 -13.49 3.27 -7.91
C PHE A 61 -12.62 2.12 -8.43
N PHE A 62 -11.81 1.55 -7.56
CA PHE A 62 -10.87 0.49 -7.91
C PHE A 62 -11.55 -0.86 -8.12
N GLU A 63 -12.66 -1.12 -7.43
CA GLU A 63 -13.46 -2.34 -7.61
C GLU A 63 -14.26 -2.32 -8.92
N LEU A 64 -14.65 -1.12 -9.38
CA LEU A 64 -15.28 -0.93 -10.67
C LEU A 64 -14.29 -0.96 -11.87
N GLY A 65 -13.01 -1.24 -11.60
CA GLY A 65 -11.98 -1.35 -12.63
C GLY A 65 -11.07 -0.13 -12.75
N GLY A 66 -11.23 0.85 -11.86
CA GLY A 66 -10.34 2.00 -11.77
C GLY A 66 -8.90 1.60 -11.48
N HIS A 67 -7.97 2.27 -12.12
CA HIS A 67 -6.53 2.10 -11.93
C HIS A 67 -5.85 3.48 -11.98
N SER A 68 -4.54 3.50 -11.75
CA SER A 68 -3.81 4.75 -11.56
C SER A 68 -3.95 5.73 -12.72
N LEU A 69 -3.95 5.26 -13.98
CA LEU A 69 -4.13 6.14 -15.15
C LEU A 69 -5.54 6.74 -15.19
N LEU A 70 -6.59 5.92 -14.93
CA LEU A 70 -7.96 6.43 -14.86
C LEU A 70 -8.17 7.39 -13.69
N LEU A 71 -7.37 7.25 -12.63
CA LEU A 71 -7.38 8.17 -11.49
C LEU A 71 -6.84 9.56 -11.86
N LEU A 72 -5.81 9.63 -12.71
CA LEU A 72 -5.33 10.89 -13.26
C LEU A 72 -6.39 11.58 -14.12
N MET A 73 -7.05 10.83 -14.99
CA MET A 73 -8.16 11.34 -15.78
C MET A 73 -9.32 11.82 -14.90
N LEU A 74 -9.60 11.10 -13.82
CA LEU A 74 -10.62 11.48 -12.83
C LEU A 74 -10.27 12.81 -12.16
N LYS A 75 -9.01 12.98 -11.72
CA LYS A 75 -8.51 14.22 -11.12
C LYS A 75 -8.74 15.42 -12.04
N GLU A 76 -8.32 15.31 -13.31
CA GLU A 76 -8.46 16.34 -14.31
C GLU A 76 -9.94 16.69 -14.56
N ARG A 77 -10.79 15.66 -14.77
CA ARG A 77 -12.23 15.84 -15.02
C ARG A 77 -12.98 16.44 -13.83
N ILE A 78 -12.62 16.06 -12.59
CA ILE A 78 -13.19 16.69 -11.39
C ILE A 78 -12.76 18.15 -11.34
N GLY A 79 -11.48 18.46 -11.62
CA GLY A 79 -10.98 19.82 -11.70
C GLY A 79 -11.79 20.69 -12.64
N ASP A 80 -11.98 20.22 -13.87
CA ASP A 80 -12.70 20.94 -14.92
C ASP A 80 -14.21 21.07 -14.64
N THR A 81 -14.85 19.99 -14.18
CA THR A 81 -16.32 19.92 -14.07
C THR A 81 -16.82 20.45 -12.76
N CYS A 82 -16.12 20.16 -11.65
CA CYS A 82 -16.53 20.52 -10.29
C CYS A 82 -15.80 21.77 -9.77
N GLN A 83 -14.83 22.30 -10.52
CA GLN A 83 -13.96 23.42 -10.10
C GLN A 83 -13.30 23.17 -8.74
N ALA A 84 -12.92 21.92 -8.51
CA ALA A 84 -12.32 21.43 -7.27
C ALA A 84 -11.02 20.70 -7.56
N THR A 85 -10.02 20.90 -6.71
CA THR A 85 -8.74 20.22 -6.85
C THR A 85 -8.63 19.16 -5.77
N LEU A 86 -8.56 17.88 -6.19
CA LEU A 86 -8.21 16.77 -5.33
C LEU A 86 -6.80 16.28 -5.69
N SER A 87 -5.96 16.02 -4.70
CA SER A 87 -4.69 15.36 -4.92
C SER A 87 -4.91 13.89 -5.29
N ILE A 88 -3.91 13.25 -5.91
CA ILE A 88 -3.97 11.81 -6.18
C ILE A 88 -4.11 11.02 -4.88
N SER A 89 -3.37 11.41 -3.83
CA SER A 89 -3.50 10.83 -2.50
C SER A 89 -4.94 10.91 -1.96
N GLN A 90 -5.61 12.06 -2.12
CA GLN A 90 -7.00 12.21 -1.70
C GLN A 90 -7.95 11.32 -2.51
N LEU A 91 -7.80 11.25 -3.82
CA LEU A 91 -8.61 10.37 -4.68
C LEU A 91 -8.40 8.89 -4.36
N MET A 92 -7.18 8.51 -4.01
CA MET A 92 -6.86 7.14 -3.60
C MET A 92 -7.41 6.82 -2.20
N THR A 93 -7.41 7.79 -1.30
CA THR A 93 -7.95 7.65 0.07
C THR A 93 -9.46 7.68 0.08
N HIS A 94 -10.05 8.57 -0.71
CA HIS A 94 -11.50 8.73 -0.87
C HIS A 94 -11.97 8.00 -2.12
N ALA A 95 -12.07 6.67 -2.01
CA ALA A 95 -12.28 5.79 -3.15
C ALA A 95 -13.76 5.62 -3.55
N SER A 96 -14.70 6.36 -2.93
CA SER A 96 -16.12 6.38 -3.28
C SER A 96 -16.60 7.77 -3.68
N VAL A 97 -17.73 7.82 -4.41
CA VAL A 97 -18.36 9.10 -4.80
C VAL A 97 -18.72 9.94 -3.58
N ALA A 98 -19.27 9.32 -2.53
CA ALA A 98 -19.61 10.00 -1.28
C ALA A 98 -18.40 10.64 -0.62
N GLU A 99 -17.30 9.90 -0.51
CA GLU A 99 -16.07 10.38 0.12
C GLU A 99 -15.43 11.51 -0.68
N GLN A 100 -15.41 11.42 -2.02
CA GLN A 100 -14.89 12.48 -2.88
C GLN A 100 -15.73 13.75 -2.80
N ALA A 101 -17.05 13.63 -2.80
CA ALA A 101 -17.94 14.77 -2.62
C ALA A 101 -17.72 15.44 -1.26
N ALA A 102 -17.68 14.67 -0.18
CA ALA A 102 -17.40 15.18 1.17
C ALA A 102 -16.02 15.84 1.27
N CYS A 103 -15.01 15.31 0.55
CA CYS A 103 -13.68 15.90 0.51
C CYS A 103 -13.71 17.28 -0.18
N ILE A 104 -14.39 17.40 -1.31
CA ILE A 104 -14.54 18.66 -2.05
C ILE A 104 -15.29 19.70 -1.21
N GLU A 105 -16.33 19.30 -0.50
CA GLU A 105 -17.12 20.19 0.37
C GLU A 105 -16.41 20.57 1.69
N GLY A 106 -15.19 20.04 1.92
CA GLY A 106 -14.45 20.25 3.16
C GLY A 106 -15.09 19.58 4.38
N GLN A 107 -16.02 18.64 4.16
CA GLN A 107 -16.74 17.89 5.19
C GLN A 107 -16.09 16.52 5.48
N ALA A 108 -15.11 16.11 4.68
CA ALA A 108 -14.40 14.86 4.89
C ALA A 108 -13.71 14.90 6.25
N ARG A 109 -14.05 13.96 7.12
CA ARG A 109 -13.26 13.72 8.32
C ARG A 109 -11.90 13.24 7.87
N GLU A 110 -10.85 13.86 8.38
CA GLU A 110 -9.49 13.38 8.18
C GLU A 110 -9.36 12.01 8.84
N SER A 111 -9.56 10.97 8.03
CA SER A 111 -9.35 9.59 8.46
C SER A 111 -8.00 9.12 7.94
N LEU A 112 -7.21 8.56 8.84
CA LEU A 112 -5.98 7.86 8.46
C LEU A 112 -6.26 6.46 7.91
N LEU A 113 -7.53 6.02 7.94
CA LEU A 113 -7.94 4.68 7.53
C LEU A 113 -8.54 4.69 6.13
N VAL A 114 -7.92 3.94 5.24
CA VAL A 114 -8.31 3.78 3.84
C VAL A 114 -8.86 2.38 3.62
N PRO A 115 -10.12 2.21 3.17
CA PRO A 115 -10.62 0.90 2.76
C PRO A 115 -9.81 0.37 1.56
N LEU A 116 -9.18 -0.80 1.70
CA LEU A 116 -8.40 -1.44 0.62
C LEU A 116 -9.19 -2.50 -0.14
N ASN A 117 -10.33 -2.93 0.42
CA ASN A 117 -11.33 -3.74 -0.27
C ASN A 117 -12.74 -3.31 0.19
N GLY A 118 -13.76 -3.67 -0.59
CA GLY A 118 -15.14 -3.24 -0.32
C GLY A 118 -15.87 -4.05 0.75
N ARG A 119 -15.20 -5.00 1.42
CA ARG A 119 -15.82 -5.78 2.46
C ARG A 119 -16.03 -4.95 3.74
N ARG A 120 -17.24 -5.05 4.32
CA ARG A 120 -17.60 -4.36 5.57
C ARG A 120 -17.80 -5.30 6.76
N GLU A 121 -18.06 -6.59 6.49
CA GLU A 121 -18.36 -7.59 7.51
C GLU A 121 -17.16 -8.48 7.82
N GLY A 122 -17.00 -8.84 9.08
CA GLY A 122 -15.94 -9.70 9.59
C GLY A 122 -14.94 -8.95 10.46
N SER A 123 -13.93 -9.68 10.95
CA SER A 123 -12.85 -9.09 11.75
C SER A 123 -11.89 -8.31 10.83
N PRO A 124 -11.72 -7.00 11.02
CA PRO A 124 -10.88 -6.18 10.15
C PRO A 124 -9.40 -6.50 10.33
N LEU A 125 -8.65 -6.39 9.22
CA LEU A 125 -7.19 -6.34 9.19
C LEU A 125 -6.75 -4.91 8.92
N PHE A 126 -5.89 -4.35 9.78
CA PHE A 126 -5.31 -3.03 9.62
C PHE A 126 -3.87 -3.17 9.12
N MET A 127 -3.58 -2.55 7.96
CA MET A 127 -2.28 -2.62 7.28
C MET A 127 -1.57 -1.28 7.39
N PHE A 128 -0.45 -1.24 8.10
CA PHE A 128 0.32 0.00 8.31
C PHE A 128 1.24 0.30 7.14
N HIS A 129 1.32 1.58 6.80
CA HIS A 129 2.15 2.07 5.70
C HIS A 129 3.64 1.75 5.88
N PRO A 130 4.38 1.44 4.81
CA PRO A 130 5.85 1.44 4.81
C PRO A 130 6.41 2.86 4.92
N SER A 131 7.73 3.02 4.82
CA SER A 131 8.41 4.31 5.00
C SER A 131 7.91 5.43 4.07
N PHE A 132 7.30 5.12 2.94
CA PHE A 132 6.71 6.11 2.02
C PHE A 132 5.35 6.67 2.45
N GLY A 133 4.78 6.18 3.54
CA GLY A 133 3.55 6.71 4.13
C GLY A 133 2.25 6.26 3.46
N SER A 134 2.30 5.63 2.28
CA SER A 134 1.13 5.16 1.53
C SER A 134 0.87 3.67 1.72
N VAL A 135 -0.35 3.21 1.40
CA VAL A 135 -0.79 1.81 1.62
C VAL A 135 -1.16 1.08 0.33
N HIS A 136 -0.85 1.66 -0.83
CA HIS A 136 -1.26 1.11 -2.14
C HIS A 136 -0.60 -0.23 -2.45
N CYS A 137 0.60 -0.48 -1.90
CA CYS A 137 1.30 -1.75 -2.01
C CYS A 137 0.47 -2.94 -1.52
N TYR A 138 -0.53 -2.74 -0.67
CA TYR A 138 -1.36 -3.82 -0.12
C TYR A 138 -2.58 -4.18 -0.96
N LYS A 139 -2.82 -3.54 -2.10
CA LYS A 139 -4.03 -3.76 -2.92
C LYS A 139 -4.22 -5.22 -3.31
N THR A 140 -3.19 -5.87 -3.82
CA THR A 140 -3.23 -7.29 -4.22
C THR A 140 -3.61 -8.20 -3.05
N LEU A 141 -2.94 -8.00 -1.89
CA LEU A 141 -3.23 -8.75 -0.67
C LEU A 141 -4.67 -8.50 -0.18
N ALA A 142 -5.11 -7.25 -0.16
CA ALA A 142 -6.45 -6.86 0.27
C ALA A 142 -7.54 -7.51 -0.59
N MET A 143 -7.33 -7.56 -1.90
CA MET A 143 -8.25 -8.22 -2.83
C MET A 143 -8.27 -9.74 -2.65
N ALA A 144 -7.12 -10.35 -2.32
CA ALA A 144 -7.04 -11.77 -2.02
C ALA A 144 -7.76 -12.17 -0.71
N LEU A 145 -7.95 -11.21 0.21
CA LEU A 145 -8.61 -11.42 1.50
C LEU A 145 -10.09 -10.99 1.53
N ARG A 146 -10.60 -10.40 0.44
CA ARG A 146 -11.93 -9.79 0.39
C ARG A 146 -13.11 -10.72 0.71
N ASP A 147 -12.93 -12.02 0.57
CA ASP A 147 -13.96 -13.01 0.87
C ASP A 147 -14.17 -13.22 2.39
N ARG A 148 -13.20 -12.80 3.23
CA ARG A 148 -13.20 -13.07 4.67
C ARG A 148 -12.98 -11.86 5.56
N HIS A 149 -12.10 -10.95 5.18
CA HIS A 149 -11.67 -9.85 6.03
C HIS A 149 -11.86 -8.49 5.36
N PRO A 150 -12.49 -7.51 6.04
CA PRO A 150 -12.29 -6.10 5.70
C PRO A 150 -10.80 -5.77 5.85
N VAL A 151 -10.20 -5.14 4.86
CA VAL A 151 -8.81 -4.68 4.93
C VAL A 151 -8.77 -3.17 4.86
N LYS A 152 -8.18 -2.55 5.86
CA LYS A 152 -8.02 -1.09 5.98
C LYS A 152 -6.56 -0.74 6.06
N GLY A 153 -6.11 0.16 5.21
CA GLY A 153 -4.77 0.72 5.27
C GLY A 153 -4.71 1.88 6.24
N VAL A 154 -3.63 1.98 7.00
CA VAL A 154 -3.32 3.11 7.88
C VAL A 154 -2.26 3.95 7.19
N VAL A 155 -2.65 5.15 6.70
CA VAL A 155 -1.76 6.06 5.96
C VAL A 155 -1.06 7.05 6.89
N CYS A 156 0.10 7.55 6.48
CA CYS A 156 0.77 8.61 7.22
C CYS A 156 0.05 9.95 7.05
N ARG A 157 -0.22 10.64 8.16
CA ARG A 157 -0.85 11.97 8.16
C ARG A 157 -0.13 12.99 7.26
N ALA A 158 1.19 12.90 7.16
CA ALA A 158 1.98 13.81 6.33
C ALA A 158 1.55 13.79 4.84
N LEU A 159 0.95 12.70 4.35
CA LEU A 159 0.45 12.60 2.98
C LEU A 159 -0.95 13.20 2.77
N LEU A 160 -1.70 13.53 3.84
CA LEU A 160 -3.08 14.01 3.72
C LEU A 160 -3.21 15.51 3.49
N GLY A 161 -2.10 16.27 3.49
CA GLY A 161 -2.15 17.71 3.23
C GLY A 161 -0.77 18.35 3.11
N ALA A 162 -0.66 19.39 2.28
CA ALA A 162 0.58 20.12 2.09
C ALA A 162 1.08 20.77 3.40
N GLY A 163 2.37 20.63 3.68
CA GLY A 163 3.04 21.31 4.80
C GLY A 163 2.79 20.69 6.17
N ARG A 164 2.32 19.46 6.27
CA ARG A 164 2.19 18.77 7.55
C ARG A 164 3.52 18.19 8.01
N GLU A 165 3.90 18.52 9.23
CA GLU A 165 5.07 17.89 9.86
C GLU A 165 4.83 16.40 10.07
N VAL A 166 5.90 15.62 9.93
CA VAL A 166 5.89 14.20 10.29
C VAL A 166 5.87 14.11 11.81
N PRO A 167 4.83 13.52 12.44
CA PRO A 167 4.75 13.41 13.89
C PRO A 167 5.94 12.63 14.46
N GLU A 168 6.32 12.88 15.70
CA GLU A 168 7.25 11.99 16.39
C GLU A 168 6.68 10.57 16.47
N TRP A 169 7.57 9.56 16.59
CA TRP A 169 7.17 8.15 16.50
C TRP A 169 6.07 7.81 17.51
N ASP A 170 6.24 8.19 18.76
CA ASP A 170 5.27 7.91 19.82
C ASP A 170 3.91 8.59 19.61
N ASP A 171 3.91 9.82 19.08
CA ASP A 171 2.70 10.56 18.76
C ASP A 171 1.97 9.92 17.56
N MET A 172 2.71 9.48 16.56
CA MET A 172 2.17 8.77 15.40
C MET A 172 1.54 7.43 15.80
N VAL A 173 2.23 6.64 16.63
CA VAL A 173 1.72 5.37 17.16
C VAL A 173 0.48 5.60 18.04
N ALA A 174 0.49 6.64 18.87
CA ALA A 174 -0.66 7.01 19.69
C ALA A 174 -1.87 7.40 18.84
N GLU A 175 -1.66 8.22 17.82
CA GLU A 175 -2.71 8.63 16.89
C GLU A 175 -3.31 7.44 16.14
N TYR A 176 -2.47 6.52 15.63
CA TYR A 176 -2.94 5.32 14.96
C TYR A 176 -3.78 4.45 15.90
N ALA A 177 -3.31 4.23 17.13
CA ALA A 177 -4.08 3.47 18.11
C ALA A 177 -5.45 4.09 18.40
N GLU A 178 -5.54 5.42 18.54
CA GLU A 178 -6.82 6.11 18.75
C GLU A 178 -7.76 5.96 17.54
N GLN A 179 -7.25 6.08 16.31
CA GLN A 179 -8.05 5.89 15.10
C GLN A 179 -8.60 4.45 15.01
N LEU A 180 -7.78 3.46 15.35
CA LEU A 180 -8.21 2.06 15.37
C LEU A 180 -9.28 1.81 16.44
N LEU A 181 -9.14 2.39 17.64
CA LEU A 181 -10.11 2.27 18.72
C LEU A 181 -11.47 2.88 18.37
N GLN A 182 -11.48 4.00 17.65
CA GLN A 182 -12.69 4.64 17.15
C GLN A 182 -13.37 3.79 16.06
N GLU A 183 -12.58 3.24 15.16
CA GLU A 183 -13.07 2.45 14.03
C GLU A 183 -13.54 1.05 14.45
N HIS A 184 -12.87 0.44 15.42
CA HIS A 184 -13.14 -0.92 15.89
C HIS A 184 -13.27 -0.93 17.43
N PRO A 185 -14.39 -0.39 17.97
CA PRO A 185 -14.57 -0.22 19.42
C PRO A 185 -14.65 -1.56 20.17
N GLU A 186 -15.05 -2.63 19.51
CA GLU A 186 -15.20 -3.96 20.10
C GLU A 186 -14.44 -5.02 19.31
N GLY A 187 -14.11 -6.16 19.97
CA GLY A 187 -13.41 -7.28 19.36
C GLY A 187 -11.88 -7.15 19.39
N ALA A 188 -11.21 -8.16 18.88
CA ALA A 188 -9.75 -8.25 18.81
C ALA A 188 -9.21 -7.60 17.52
N PHE A 189 -8.02 -7.04 17.60
CA PHE A 189 -7.35 -6.40 16.48
C PHE A 189 -6.47 -7.37 15.70
N ASN A 190 -6.50 -7.28 14.36
CA ASN A 190 -5.53 -7.90 13.47
C ASN A 190 -4.72 -6.78 12.81
N LEU A 191 -3.43 -6.79 13.01
CA LEU A 191 -2.51 -5.75 12.59
C LEU A 191 -1.42 -6.34 11.71
N ALA A 192 -1.00 -5.68 10.66
CA ALA A 192 0.16 -6.09 9.89
C ALA A 192 0.79 -4.92 9.16
N GLY A 193 2.03 -5.11 8.72
CA GLY A 193 2.70 -4.16 7.87
C GLY A 193 3.96 -4.73 7.22
N TRP A 194 4.27 -4.20 6.06
CA TRP A 194 5.48 -4.49 5.30
C TRP A 194 6.51 -3.39 5.56
N SER A 195 7.80 -3.78 5.57
CA SER A 195 8.88 -2.83 5.82
C SER A 195 8.65 -2.11 7.16
N LEU A 196 8.88 -0.81 7.26
CA LEU A 196 8.61 -0.01 8.46
C LEU A 196 7.20 -0.25 9.05
N GLY A 197 6.21 -0.55 8.20
CA GLY A 197 4.85 -0.85 8.65
C GLY A 197 4.74 -2.03 9.61
N GLY A 198 5.67 -3.00 9.53
CA GLY A 198 5.74 -4.11 10.49
C GLY A 198 6.08 -3.65 11.91
N ASN A 199 6.97 -2.67 12.03
CA ASN A 199 7.32 -2.06 13.32
C ASN A 199 6.17 -1.20 13.87
N LEU A 200 5.53 -0.41 13.01
CA LEU A 200 4.33 0.33 13.39
C LEU A 200 3.22 -0.60 13.90
N ALA A 201 3.01 -1.74 13.23
CA ALA A 201 2.02 -2.74 13.67
C ALA A 201 2.34 -3.28 15.08
N MET A 202 3.61 -3.52 15.40
CA MET A 202 4.03 -3.97 16.72
C MET A 202 3.82 -2.89 17.79
N ASP A 203 4.23 -1.65 17.53
CA ASP A 203 4.11 -0.55 18.49
C ASP A 203 2.65 -0.19 18.76
N VAL A 204 1.81 -0.17 17.71
CA VAL A 204 0.37 0.03 17.87
C VAL A 204 -0.26 -1.15 18.61
N ALA A 205 0.16 -2.39 18.35
CA ALA A 205 -0.30 -3.56 19.12
C ALA A 205 -0.02 -3.39 20.61
N ALA A 206 1.21 -3.05 20.97
CA ALA A 206 1.58 -2.80 22.37
C ALA A 206 0.77 -1.68 23.01
N ARG A 207 0.51 -0.59 22.25
CA ARG A 207 -0.32 0.52 22.72
C ARG A 207 -1.78 0.11 22.94
N LEU A 208 -2.34 -0.73 22.08
CA LEU A 208 -3.69 -1.28 22.23
C LEU A 208 -3.79 -2.22 23.43
N GLU A 209 -2.78 -3.10 23.64
CA GLU A 209 -2.71 -3.98 24.81
C GLU A 209 -2.61 -3.18 26.13
N GLN A 210 -1.83 -2.09 26.16
CA GLN A 210 -1.76 -1.18 27.32
C GLN A 210 -3.13 -0.54 27.64
N ARG A 211 -4.01 -0.41 26.63
CA ARG A 211 -5.41 0.04 26.78
C ARG A 211 -6.39 -1.09 27.11
N GLY A 212 -5.88 -2.29 27.41
CA GLY A 212 -6.69 -3.46 27.75
C GLY A 212 -7.40 -4.11 26.56
N ARG A 213 -6.97 -3.82 25.32
CA ARG A 213 -7.55 -4.40 24.11
C ARG A 213 -6.77 -5.63 23.68
N GLN A 214 -7.52 -6.60 23.18
CA GLN A 214 -6.92 -7.83 22.66
C GLN A 214 -6.39 -7.61 21.25
N VAL A 215 -5.15 -8.06 21.01
CA VAL A 215 -4.56 -8.17 19.68
C VAL A 215 -4.44 -9.66 19.34
N ALA A 216 -5.16 -10.11 18.32
CA ALA A 216 -5.20 -11.51 17.90
C ALA A 216 -4.07 -11.86 16.93
N PHE A 217 -3.65 -10.90 16.10
CA PHE A 217 -2.68 -11.12 15.05
C PHE A 217 -1.78 -9.91 14.86
N VAL A 218 -0.47 -10.15 14.75
CA VAL A 218 0.54 -9.17 14.31
C VAL A 218 1.36 -9.80 13.18
N GLY A 219 1.25 -9.23 11.97
CA GLY A 219 2.03 -9.63 10.80
C GLY A 219 3.20 -8.69 10.56
N TRP A 220 4.42 -9.19 10.70
CA TRP A 220 5.67 -8.46 10.48
C TRP A 220 6.30 -8.96 9.17
N ILE A 221 6.25 -8.13 8.11
CA ILE A 221 6.54 -8.57 6.74
C ILE A 221 7.83 -7.89 6.27
N ASP A 222 8.92 -8.65 6.26
CA ASP A 222 10.25 -8.23 5.80
C ASP A 222 10.65 -6.83 6.29
N ALA A 223 10.38 -6.54 7.56
CA ALA A 223 10.63 -5.26 8.15
C ALA A 223 12.08 -5.14 8.68
N PRO A 224 12.65 -3.94 8.73
CA PRO A 224 13.97 -3.72 9.33
C PRO A 224 13.90 -3.83 10.86
N ALA A 225 14.99 -4.25 11.49
CA ALA A 225 15.08 -4.29 12.93
C ALA A 225 15.11 -2.86 13.53
N PRO A 226 14.22 -2.51 14.47
CA PRO A 226 14.23 -1.25 15.19
C PRO A 226 15.21 -1.37 16.39
N VAL A 227 16.49 -1.44 16.14
CA VAL A 227 17.43 -1.69 17.23
C VAL A 227 18.35 -0.50 17.42
N ARG A 228 18.25 0.12 18.59
CA ARG A 228 19.04 1.27 19.05
C ARG A 228 20.53 0.96 19.22
N VAL A 229 20.91 -0.32 19.27
CA VAL A 229 22.27 -0.73 19.65
C VAL A 229 23.17 -0.79 18.43
N GLU A 230 24.12 0.14 18.31
CA GLU A 230 25.15 0.17 17.26
C GLU A 230 25.91 -1.16 17.14
N ALA A 231 26.15 -1.85 18.26
CA ALA A 231 26.78 -3.16 18.31
C ALA A 231 26.01 -4.22 17.51
N PHE A 232 24.67 -4.17 17.51
CA PHE A 232 23.82 -5.08 16.74
C PHE A 232 24.06 -4.90 15.23
N TRP A 233 24.07 -3.67 14.74
CA TRP A 233 24.32 -3.38 13.34
C TRP A 233 25.75 -3.73 12.91
N ASN A 234 26.72 -3.55 13.78
CA ASN A 234 28.11 -3.93 13.55
C ASN A 234 28.30 -5.45 13.49
N GLU A 235 27.51 -6.22 14.26
CA GLU A 235 27.54 -7.69 14.25
C GLU A 235 26.92 -8.29 12.98
N ILE A 236 25.85 -7.68 12.50
CA ILE A 236 25.12 -8.19 11.31
C ILE A 236 25.87 -7.87 9.99
N GLY A 237 26.77 -6.92 10.03
CA GLY A 237 27.47 -6.42 8.82
C GLY A 237 26.57 -5.58 7.92
N PRO A 238 27.13 -4.97 6.87
CA PRO A 238 26.34 -4.24 5.90
C PRO A 238 25.31 -5.18 5.28
N THR A 239 24.07 -4.74 5.21
CA THR A 239 23.02 -5.48 4.47
C THR A 239 23.52 -5.76 3.05
N PRO A 240 23.44 -7.01 2.54
CA PRO A 240 23.65 -7.26 1.13
C PRO A 240 22.56 -6.47 0.41
N GLU A 241 22.95 -5.45 -0.33
CA GLU A 241 22.01 -4.48 -0.90
C GLU A 241 20.99 -4.04 0.17
N ALA A 242 21.41 -3.13 1.07
CA ALA A 242 20.44 -2.26 1.73
C ALA A 242 19.39 -1.92 0.67
N VAL A 243 18.11 -2.10 0.99
CA VAL A 243 17.04 -1.61 0.09
C VAL A 243 17.57 -0.31 -0.48
N PRO A 244 17.90 -0.25 -1.79
CA PRO A 244 18.63 0.89 -2.29
C PRO A 244 17.85 2.10 -1.83
N ASN A 245 18.52 3.08 -1.27
CA ASN A 245 17.90 4.37 -1.02
C ASN A 245 17.46 4.83 -2.39
N LEU A 246 16.22 4.45 -2.77
CA LEU A 246 15.69 4.79 -4.07
C LEU A 246 15.83 6.30 -4.22
N SER A 247 16.53 6.74 -5.23
CA SER A 247 16.55 8.14 -5.59
C SER A 247 15.15 8.59 -6.01
N VAL A 248 14.90 9.88 -6.06
CA VAL A 248 13.63 10.40 -6.59
C VAL A 248 13.38 9.89 -8.01
N GLY A 249 14.45 9.76 -8.82
CA GLY A 249 14.38 9.17 -10.17
C GLY A 249 13.92 7.71 -10.14
N GLU A 250 14.46 6.90 -9.24
CA GLU A 250 14.03 5.50 -9.08
C GLU A 250 12.58 5.38 -8.61
N MET A 251 12.13 6.22 -7.69
CA MET A 251 10.72 6.26 -7.27
C MET A 251 9.78 6.61 -8.43
N ARG A 252 10.18 7.56 -9.28
CA ARG A 252 9.41 7.92 -10.48
C ARG A 252 9.32 6.74 -11.46
N VAL A 253 10.38 5.96 -11.58
CA VAL A 253 10.39 4.75 -12.43
C VAL A 253 9.54 3.63 -11.85
N GLU A 254 9.56 3.42 -10.54
CA GLU A 254 8.63 2.49 -9.88
C GLU A 254 7.18 2.91 -10.10
N LEU A 255 6.88 4.20 -9.98
CA LEU A 255 5.55 4.73 -10.29
C LEU A 255 5.15 4.43 -11.75
N LEU A 256 6.06 4.61 -12.71
CA LEU A 256 5.82 4.23 -14.10
C LEU A 256 5.48 2.73 -14.24
N GLY A 257 6.19 1.85 -13.55
CA GLY A 257 5.92 0.41 -13.55
C GLY A 257 4.54 0.07 -12.98
N VAL A 258 4.10 0.80 -11.95
CA VAL A 258 2.76 0.66 -11.37
C VAL A 258 1.67 1.20 -12.31
N MET A 259 1.93 2.32 -12.97
CA MET A 259 1.00 2.98 -13.89
C MET A 259 0.82 2.21 -15.21
N PHE A 260 1.89 1.56 -15.69
CA PHE A 260 1.93 0.82 -16.95
C PHE A 260 2.41 -0.62 -16.71
N PRO A 261 1.63 -1.45 -16.02
CA PRO A 261 2.06 -2.78 -15.57
C PRO A 261 2.39 -3.73 -16.75
N GLU A 262 1.76 -3.55 -17.90
CA GLU A 262 2.04 -4.32 -19.12
C GLU A 262 3.38 -3.96 -19.75
N ARG A 263 3.99 -2.85 -19.36
CA ARG A 263 5.29 -2.35 -19.82
C ARG A 263 6.38 -2.41 -18.74
N ALA A 264 6.07 -2.89 -17.55
CA ALA A 264 6.98 -2.87 -16.39
C ALA A 264 8.38 -3.44 -16.70
N GLU A 265 8.46 -4.59 -17.39
CA GLU A 265 9.74 -5.19 -17.80
C GLU A 265 10.54 -4.31 -18.80
N HIS A 266 9.84 -3.56 -19.67
CA HIS A 266 10.49 -2.65 -20.61
C HIS A 266 11.02 -1.42 -19.89
N ILE A 267 10.24 -0.90 -18.95
CA ILE A 267 10.59 0.22 -18.07
C ILE A 267 11.85 -0.13 -17.26
N GLU A 268 11.87 -1.29 -16.60
CA GLU A 268 13.04 -1.75 -15.83
C GLU A 268 14.30 -1.90 -16.68
N ARG A 269 14.18 -2.45 -17.89
CA ARG A 269 15.30 -2.60 -18.82
C ARG A 269 15.84 -1.25 -19.30
N ALA A 270 14.95 -0.34 -19.66
CA ALA A 270 15.32 1.02 -20.08
C ALA A 270 16.06 1.74 -18.93
N TRP A 271 15.52 1.68 -17.73
CA TRP A 271 16.13 2.28 -16.55
C TRP A 271 17.51 1.71 -16.24
N SER A 272 17.68 0.39 -16.26
CA SER A 272 18.97 -0.27 -16.06
C SER A 272 20.02 0.18 -17.09
N SER A 273 19.61 0.34 -18.36
CA SER A 273 20.48 0.84 -19.41
C SER A 273 20.90 2.30 -19.17
N ILE A 274 19.95 3.15 -18.75
CA ILE A 274 20.18 4.56 -18.45
C ILE A 274 21.12 4.71 -17.25
N CYS A 275 20.90 3.93 -16.18
CA CYS A 275 21.75 3.92 -14.99
C CYS A 275 23.19 3.51 -15.29
N SER A 276 23.39 2.63 -16.27
CA SER A 276 24.73 2.23 -16.72
C SER A 276 25.48 3.37 -17.47
N ALA A 277 24.75 4.33 -18.03
CA ALA A 277 25.29 5.38 -18.87
C ALA A 277 25.54 6.71 -18.13
N THR A 278 24.91 6.94 -16.95
CA THR A 278 25.10 8.15 -16.16
C THR A 278 24.83 7.89 -14.69
N THR A 279 25.53 8.61 -13.81
CA THR A 279 25.35 8.57 -12.35
C THR A 279 24.50 9.72 -11.81
N ASP A 280 24.24 10.73 -12.62
CA ASP A 280 23.43 11.89 -12.28
C ASP A 280 21.93 11.56 -12.35
N ASP A 281 21.20 11.73 -11.25
CA ASP A 281 19.81 11.28 -11.12
C ASP A 281 18.83 12.12 -11.96
N GLU A 282 19.06 13.43 -12.10
CA GLU A 282 18.25 14.28 -12.97
C GLU A 282 18.45 13.95 -14.45
N GLN A 283 19.69 13.67 -14.86
CA GLN A 283 19.96 13.22 -16.23
C GLN A 283 19.35 11.83 -16.48
N ARG A 284 19.38 10.93 -15.50
CA ARG A 284 18.71 9.64 -15.59
C ARG A 284 17.21 9.83 -15.81
N TRP A 285 16.58 10.66 -15.01
CA TRP A 285 15.16 10.93 -15.13
C TRP A 285 14.79 11.62 -16.46
N THR A 286 15.58 12.56 -16.91
CA THR A 286 15.37 13.21 -18.21
C THR A 286 15.38 12.18 -19.34
N ARG A 287 16.41 11.32 -19.40
CA ARG A 287 16.50 10.25 -20.41
C ARG A 287 15.37 9.23 -20.31
N MET A 288 14.97 8.90 -19.09
CA MET A 288 13.84 8.00 -18.86
C MET A 288 12.52 8.61 -19.32
N SER A 289 12.34 9.90 -19.09
CA SER A 289 11.18 10.67 -19.57
C SER A 289 11.12 10.72 -21.10
N ASP A 290 12.25 10.99 -21.75
CA ASP A 290 12.33 11.01 -23.22
C ASP A 290 12.02 9.62 -23.81
N TRP A 291 12.52 8.55 -23.19
CA TRP A 291 12.20 7.19 -23.57
C TRP A 291 10.71 6.87 -23.37
N ALA A 292 10.15 7.24 -22.22
CA ALA A 292 8.75 6.97 -21.90
C ALA A 292 7.81 7.78 -22.81
N GLU A 293 8.15 9.00 -23.17
CA GLU A 293 7.38 9.82 -24.13
C GLU A 293 7.37 9.18 -25.52
N ALA A 294 8.49 8.60 -25.95
CA ALA A 294 8.58 7.90 -27.23
C ALA A 294 7.82 6.57 -27.25
N GLU A 295 7.86 5.81 -26.16
CA GLU A 295 7.32 4.44 -26.10
C GLU A 295 5.88 4.35 -25.58
N ILE A 296 5.47 5.28 -24.69
CA ILE A 296 4.16 5.31 -24.05
C ILE A 296 3.24 6.38 -24.70
N GLY A 297 3.85 7.50 -25.13
CA GLY A 297 3.14 8.54 -25.86
C GLY A 297 2.33 9.49 -24.98
N ALA A 298 1.13 9.89 -25.44
CA ALA A 298 0.29 10.90 -24.80
C ALA A 298 -0.09 10.58 -23.34
N GLU A 299 -0.25 9.31 -23.00
CA GLU A 299 -0.55 8.87 -21.63
C GLU A 299 0.58 9.22 -20.67
N PHE A 300 1.83 9.06 -21.11
CA PHE A 300 2.97 9.47 -20.30
C PHE A 300 3.11 11.00 -20.24
N ALA A 301 2.80 11.74 -21.29
CA ALA A 301 2.87 13.20 -21.28
C ALA A 301 1.93 13.80 -20.20
N THR A 302 0.75 13.26 -20.03
CA THR A 302 -0.18 13.61 -18.95
C THR A 302 0.42 13.31 -17.59
N LEU A 303 0.91 12.09 -17.38
CA LEU A 303 1.55 11.67 -16.14
C LEU A 303 2.78 12.53 -15.79
N ARG A 304 3.62 12.84 -16.79
CA ARG A 304 4.81 13.69 -16.62
C ARG A 304 4.43 15.08 -16.11
N SER A 305 3.37 15.67 -16.65
CA SER A 305 2.86 16.97 -16.18
C SER A 305 2.42 16.92 -14.73
N GLU A 306 1.69 15.84 -14.35
CA GLU A 306 1.25 15.62 -12.96
C GLU A 306 2.41 15.40 -12.00
N ILE A 307 3.40 14.59 -12.37
CA ILE A 307 4.61 14.37 -11.57
C ILE A 307 5.37 15.68 -11.37
N ALA A 308 5.46 16.52 -12.42
CA ALA A 308 6.16 17.80 -12.33
C ALA A 308 5.40 18.85 -11.50
N GLN A 309 4.08 18.76 -11.40
CA GLN A 309 3.24 19.69 -10.64
C GLN A 309 2.99 19.23 -9.20
N SER A 310 3.15 17.95 -8.93
CA SER A 310 2.93 17.36 -7.59
C SER A 310 4.28 17.23 -6.88
N ASN A 311 4.33 17.68 -5.64
CA ASN A 311 5.46 17.41 -4.75
C ASN A 311 5.24 16.13 -3.90
N GLU A 312 4.29 15.29 -4.27
CA GLU A 312 3.94 14.09 -3.49
C GLU A 312 5.09 13.09 -3.41
N LEU A 313 5.89 12.97 -4.48
CA LEU A 313 7.05 12.08 -4.49
C LEU A 313 8.20 12.62 -3.63
N GLU A 314 8.46 13.93 -3.70
CA GLU A 314 9.43 14.57 -2.82
C GLU A 314 9.01 14.46 -1.35
N VAL A 315 7.74 14.71 -1.05
CA VAL A 315 7.18 14.54 0.30
C VAL A 315 7.31 13.09 0.77
N SER A 316 6.99 12.12 -0.08
CA SER A 316 7.15 10.69 0.25
C SER A 316 8.61 10.31 0.50
N TRP A 317 9.55 10.91 -0.26
CA TRP A 317 10.97 10.68 -0.07
C TRP A 317 11.49 11.29 1.23
N GLU A 318 11.14 12.55 1.52
CA GLU A 318 11.49 13.21 2.79
C GLU A 318 10.91 12.44 3.97
N LEU A 319 9.65 12.01 3.87
CA LEU A 319 8.98 11.18 4.85
C LEU A 319 9.74 9.87 5.10
N LYS A 320 10.17 9.18 4.03
CA LYS A 320 10.97 7.97 4.13
C LYS A 320 12.26 8.22 4.94
N GLN A 321 13.02 9.27 4.62
CA GLN A 321 14.25 9.58 5.34
C GLN A 321 14.01 9.80 6.83
N ILE A 322 12.99 10.59 7.16
CA ILE A 322 12.64 10.89 8.55
C ILE A 322 12.23 9.62 9.30
N LEU A 323 11.36 8.81 8.72
CA LEU A 323 10.84 7.60 9.36
C LEU A 323 11.92 6.52 9.54
N ASP A 324 12.79 6.34 8.55
CA ASP A 324 13.90 5.39 8.63
C ASP A 324 14.91 5.79 9.74
N GLU A 325 15.20 7.09 9.88
CA GLU A 325 16.07 7.57 10.97
C GLU A 325 15.41 7.41 12.35
N ARG A 326 14.10 7.68 12.46
CA ARG A 326 13.37 7.46 13.71
C ARG A 326 13.37 5.99 14.12
N LEU A 327 13.15 5.09 13.15
CA LEU A 327 13.17 3.65 13.42
C LEU A 327 14.49 3.17 14.00
N LYS A 328 15.64 3.70 13.55
CA LYS A 328 16.97 3.35 14.09
C LYS A 328 17.12 3.68 15.58
N ALA A 329 16.35 4.64 16.09
CA ALA A 329 16.36 5.05 17.49
C ALA A 329 15.38 4.26 18.38
N MET A 330 14.63 3.31 17.80
CA MET A 330 13.61 2.54 18.51
C MET A 330 14.12 1.19 18.99
N ASP A 331 13.39 0.62 19.95
CA ASP A 331 13.53 -0.75 20.42
C ASP A 331 12.25 -1.53 20.12
N TYR A 332 12.29 -2.87 20.18
CA TYR A 332 11.06 -3.65 20.10
C TYR A 332 10.15 -3.37 21.29
N PRO A 333 8.85 -3.11 21.09
CA PRO A 333 7.92 -2.89 22.17
C PRO A 333 7.66 -4.19 22.95
N ARG A 334 7.26 -4.07 24.20
CA ARG A 334 6.73 -5.22 24.96
C ARG A 334 5.28 -5.45 24.56
N LEU A 335 4.97 -6.64 24.07
CA LEU A 335 3.60 -7.05 23.71
C LEU A 335 3.35 -8.52 24.07
N THR A 336 2.08 -8.90 24.18
CA THR A 336 1.64 -10.25 24.51
C THR A 336 1.13 -11.03 23.30
N ALA A 337 0.75 -10.34 22.24
CA ALA A 337 0.36 -10.93 20.97
C ALA A 337 1.52 -11.69 20.31
N LYS A 338 1.18 -12.72 19.54
CA LYS A 338 2.15 -13.41 18.68
C LYS A 338 2.44 -12.59 17.45
N VAL A 339 3.71 -12.55 17.06
CA VAL A 339 4.21 -11.87 15.85
C VAL A 339 4.59 -12.92 14.83
N SER A 340 3.87 -12.95 13.72
CA SER A 340 4.15 -13.82 12.59
C SER A 340 5.08 -13.15 11.59
N LEU A 341 6.17 -13.82 11.22
CA LEU A 341 7.27 -13.25 10.42
C LEU A 341 7.34 -13.82 9.02
N TRP A 342 7.52 -12.95 8.03
CA TRP A 342 7.83 -13.28 6.64
C TRP A 342 9.09 -12.56 6.19
N TRP A 343 9.93 -13.26 5.43
CA TRP A 343 11.22 -12.78 4.97
C TRP A 343 11.39 -12.90 3.45
N ALA A 344 11.98 -11.89 2.83
CA ALA A 344 12.45 -11.90 1.46
C ALA A 344 13.92 -12.34 1.43
N ALA A 345 14.20 -13.55 0.95
CA ALA A 345 15.54 -14.17 1.03
C ALA A 345 16.60 -13.44 0.22
N ARG A 346 16.18 -12.70 -0.83
CA ARG A 346 17.12 -11.94 -1.68
C ARG A 346 17.52 -10.60 -1.09
N SER A 347 16.77 -10.09 -0.11
CA SER A 347 17.03 -8.81 0.54
C SER A 347 17.68 -8.95 1.92
N THR A 348 17.53 -10.10 2.57
CA THR A 348 18.03 -10.33 3.92
C THR A 348 18.70 -11.70 4.01
N ASN A 349 19.96 -11.76 4.41
CA ASN A 349 20.66 -13.04 4.54
C ASN A 349 20.25 -13.82 5.82
N ALA A 350 20.65 -15.09 5.91
CA ALA A 350 20.26 -15.95 7.02
C ALA A 350 20.80 -15.48 8.38
N ILE A 351 21.99 -14.88 8.41
CA ILE A 351 22.60 -14.36 9.65
C ILE A 351 21.79 -13.18 10.17
N GLN A 352 21.43 -12.26 9.28
CA GLN A 352 20.63 -11.10 9.61
C GLN A 352 19.24 -11.51 10.13
N ARG A 353 18.56 -12.42 9.44
CA ARG A 353 17.25 -12.94 9.89
C ARG A 353 17.34 -13.55 11.28
N SER A 354 18.33 -14.42 11.51
CA SER A 354 18.53 -15.04 12.83
C SER A 354 18.86 -14.03 13.93
N ALA A 355 19.59 -12.97 13.61
CA ALA A 355 19.90 -11.91 14.58
C ALA A 355 18.64 -11.11 14.95
N VAL A 356 17.83 -10.74 13.96
CA VAL A 356 16.56 -10.04 14.17
C VAL A 356 15.57 -10.89 14.98
N GLU A 357 15.41 -12.17 14.62
CA GLU A 357 14.53 -13.11 15.35
C GLU A 357 14.97 -13.29 16.81
N ARG A 358 16.28 -13.40 17.08
CA ARG A 358 16.81 -13.45 18.44
C ARG A 358 16.53 -12.18 19.21
N SER A 359 16.84 -11.02 18.64
CA SER A 359 16.61 -9.71 19.28
C SER A 359 15.13 -9.49 19.58
N MET A 360 14.24 -9.86 18.65
CA MET A 360 12.80 -9.82 18.87
C MET A 360 12.39 -10.80 19.99
N ALA A 361 12.88 -12.03 19.98
CA ALA A 361 12.59 -13.04 21.00
C ALA A 361 13.06 -12.61 22.41
N GLU A 362 14.18 -11.91 22.50
CA GLU A 362 14.67 -11.33 23.77
C GLU A 362 13.73 -10.24 24.27
N ALA A 363 13.18 -9.42 23.38
CA ALA A 363 12.30 -8.30 23.73
C ALA A 363 10.88 -8.73 24.13
N ILE A 364 10.25 -9.66 23.35
CA ILE A 364 8.85 -10.04 23.53
C ILE A 364 8.62 -11.46 24.04
N GLY A 365 9.66 -12.30 24.12
CA GLY A 365 9.59 -13.72 24.46
C GLY A 365 9.58 -14.62 23.22
N ALA A 366 10.40 -15.67 23.23
CA ALA A 366 10.58 -16.59 22.11
C ALA A 366 9.27 -17.29 21.68
N GLU A 367 8.39 -17.54 22.63
CA GLU A 367 7.08 -18.18 22.39
C GLU A 367 6.10 -17.30 21.62
N ARG A 368 6.39 -16.02 21.48
CA ARG A 368 5.59 -15.02 20.74
C ARG A 368 6.11 -14.75 19.35
N VAL A 369 7.34 -15.16 19.06
CA VAL A 369 7.93 -15.00 17.72
C VAL A 369 7.62 -16.26 16.90
N GLU A 370 6.82 -16.11 15.86
CA GLU A 370 6.40 -17.20 14.97
C GLU A 370 7.02 -17.00 13.58
N PRO A 371 8.19 -17.63 13.28
CA PRO A 371 8.73 -17.60 11.93
C PRO A 371 7.80 -18.36 10.99
N VAL A 372 7.21 -17.68 10.02
CA VAL A 372 6.23 -18.31 9.11
C VAL A 372 6.91 -18.78 7.84
N ARG A 373 7.57 -17.87 7.12
CA ARG A 373 8.13 -18.18 5.81
C ARG A 373 9.32 -17.31 5.45
N VAL A 374 10.28 -17.97 4.78
CA VAL A 374 11.33 -17.31 3.99
C VAL A 374 11.01 -17.57 2.52
N LEU A 375 10.86 -16.52 1.74
CA LEU A 375 10.46 -16.57 0.33
C LEU A 375 11.63 -16.18 -0.57
N ASP A 376 11.84 -16.90 -1.66
CA ASP A 376 12.87 -16.57 -2.65
C ASP A 376 12.44 -15.37 -3.50
N THR A 377 12.37 -14.20 -2.88
CA THR A 377 11.95 -12.96 -3.51
C THR A 377 12.74 -11.77 -2.95
N ARG A 378 12.57 -10.60 -3.56
CA ARG A 378 13.12 -9.31 -3.08
C ARG A 378 12.13 -8.63 -2.14
N HIS A 379 12.63 -7.66 -1.38
CA HIS A 379 11.86 -6.82 -0.45
C HIS A 379 10.60 -6.21 -1.10
N ASP A 380 10.79 -5.59 -2.25
CA ASP A 380 9.75 -4.88 -3.00
C ASP A 380 8.70 -5.79 -3.67
N LYS A 381 8.97 -7.09 -3.77
CA LYS A 381 8.10 -8.07 -4.43
C LYS A 381 7.42 -9.06 -3.48
N ILE A 382 7.72 -9.00 -2.18
CA ILE A 382 7.20 -9.99 -1.22
C ILE A 382 5.68 -9.91 -1.08
N ILE A 383 5.11 -8.71 -1.09
CA ILE A 383 3.68 -8.47 -0.86
C ILE A 383 2.82 -9.10 -1.96
N ASP A 384 3.32 -9.13 -3.20
CA ASP A 384 2.61 -9.68 -4.35
C ASP A 384 2.96 -11.16 -4.61
N HIS A 385 3.89 -11.75 -3.83
CA HIS A 385 4.33 -13.12 -4.02
C HIS A 385 3.19 -14.10 -3.67
N PRO A 386 2.80 -15.04 -4.56
CA PRO A 386 1.65 -15.93 -4.34
C PRO A 386 1.75 -16.76 -3.06
N GLU A 387 2.93 -17.30 -2.74
CA GLU A 387 3.14 -18.07 -1.51
C GLU A 387 3.06 -17.20 -0.25
N PHE A 388 3.45 -15.92 -0.35
CA PHE A 388 3.23 -14.96 0.73
C PHE A 388 1.74 -14.82 1.00
N VAL A 389 0.96 -14.46 -0.01
CA VAL A 389 -0.49 -14.25 0.11
C VAL A 389 -1.18 -15.48 0.73
N GLN A 390 -0.83 -16.68 0.25
CA GLN A 390 -1.39 -17.92 0.77
C GLN A 390 -1.01 -18.17 2.24
N SER A 391 0.26 -18.00 2.60
CA SER A 391 0.75 -18.24 3.98
C SER A 391 0.26 -17.18 4.94
N PHE A 392 0.14 -15.91 4.50
CA PHE A 392 -0.42 -14.81 5.28
C PHE A 392 -1.88 -15.06 5.61
N ARG A 393 -2.70 -15.41 4.61
CA ARG A 393 -4.10 -15.81 4.81
C ARG A 393 -4.25 -16.93 5.83
N ALA A 394 -3.44 -17.98 5.69
CA ALA A 394 -3.48 -19.12 6.62
C ALA A 394 -3.06 -18.72 8.06
N ALA A 395 -2.11 -17.81 8.23
CA ALA A 395 -1.70 -17.33 9.54
C ALA A 395 -2.81 -16.48 10.19
N LEU A 396 -3.39 -15.55 9.44
CA LEU A 396 -4.50 -14.71 9.90
C LEU A 396 -5.73 -15.55 10.31
N GLU A 397 -6.08 -16.57 9.54
CA GLU A 397 -7.20 -17.48 9.86
C GLU A 397 -6.94 -18.34 11.12
N ARG A 398 -5.68 -18.69 11.42
CA ARG A 398 -5.33 -19.39 12.68
C ARG A 398 -5.46 -18.50 13.89
N ALA A 399 -5.10 -17.24 13.78
CA ALA A 399 -5.18 -16.27 14.88
C ALA A 399 -6.62 -15.91 15.28
N GLY A 400 -7.58 -16.04 14.35
CA GLY A 400 -9.00 -15.79 14.59
C GLY A 400 -9.77 -16.96 15.23
N ARG A 401 -9.10 -18.08 15.49
CA ARG A 401 -9.67 -19.29 16.17
C ARG A 401 -9.31 -19.30 17.64
#